data_00799d4fc48eb6ce732f618b32951592
#
_entry.id   00799d4fc48eb6ce732f618b32951592
#
_cell.length_a   1.000
_cell.length_b   1.000
_cell.length_c   1.000
_cell.angle_alpha   90.00
_cell.angle_beta   90.00
_cell.angle_gamma   90.00
#
_symmetry.space_group_name_H-M   'P 1'
#
loop_
_entity.id
_entity.type
_entity.pdbx_description
1 polymer ?
#
loop_
_entity_poly.entity_id
_entity_poly.type
_entity_poly.pdbx_seq_one_letter_code
_entity_poly.pdbx_strand_id
1 'polypeptide(L)'
;MNTGRLDRDAREIREYWSVTDVYLTGQLVCRNNNQVAVVVQHLDRHVTLTRAEPGCVSFGVTPTGDPLVWQVDEHFSDPDAFRLHQDRVAGSIWGRATAGIERRYTIVGL
;
A
#
# COMPACT_ATOMS: atom_id res chain seq x y z
N MET A 1 23.52 -4.95 24.51
CA MET A 1 23.06 -4.66 25.08
C MET A 1 22.78 -4.63 25.25
N ASN A 2 23.14 -5.17 25.26
CA ASN A 2 22.54 -5.09 25.59
C ASN A 2 22.31 -5.16 25.37
N THR A 3 22.11 -4.87 24.45
CA THR A 3 21.62 -4.74 24.59
C THR A 3 21.39 -4.87 24.48
N GLY A 4 21.23 -5.08 23.92
CA GLY A 4 20.70 -4.89 24.14
C GLY A 4 20.43 -5.08 24.05
N ARG A 5 20.49 -5.03 24.01
CA ARG A 5 19.95 -4.98 24.35
C ARG A 5 19.71 -4.70 24.16
N LEU A 6 19.91 -4.65 23.66
CA LEU A 6 19.50 -4.30 23.72
C LEU A 6 19.55 -4.54 23.39
N ASP A 7 19.65 -4.61 22.99
CA ASP A 7 19.35 -4.76 22.90
C ASP A 7 18.98 -5.27 22.59
N ARG A 8 18.81 -5.45 22.47
CA ARG A 8 18.08 -5.80 22.26
C ARG A 8 17.52 -5.40 22.44
N ASP A 9 17.66 -5.04 22.80
CA ASP A 9 16.89 -4.49 22.78
C ASP A 9 16.57 -3.59 22.10
N ALA A 10 17.41 -2.99 22.17
CA ALA A 10 16.94 -1.97 21.34
C ALA A 10 16.73 -2.44 20.03
N ARG A 11 17.42 -3.34 19.62
CA ARG A 11 17.20 -3.89 18.46
C ARG A 11 15.97 -4.59 18.46
N GLU A 12 15.64 -5.19 19.43
CA GLU A 12 14.48 -5.75 19.38
C GLU A 12 13.42 -4.88 19.61
N ILE A 13 13.62 -3.76 20.18
CA ILE A 13 12.65 -2.83 20.22
C ILE A 13 12.34 -2.36 18.92
N ARG A 14 13.29 -2.17 18.12
CA ARG A 14 13.07 -1.76 16.83
C ARG A 14 12.44 -2.74 16.05
N GLU A 15 12.32 -3.90 16.55
CA GLU A 15 11.68 -4.85 15.80
C GLU A 15 10.26 -4.67 15.77
N TYR A 16 9.68 -3.89 16.61
CA TYR A 16 8.29 -3.68 16.56
C TYR A 16 7.98 -2.78 15.39
N TRP A 17 8.94 -1.96 14.99
CA TRP A 17 8.79 -1.20 13.79
C TRP A 17 10.16 -1.17 13.21
N SER A 18 10.31 -1.82 12.09
CA SER A 18 11.60 -1.97 11.46
C SER A 18 11.95 -0.74 10.66
N VAL A 19 13.23 -0.40 10.59
CA VAL A 19 13.69 0.66 9.72
C VAL A 19 13.54 0.29 8.25
N THR A 20 13.23 -0.97 7.96
CA THR A 20 13.01 -1.39 6.57
C THR A 20 11.57 -1.26 6.14
N ASP A 21 10.65 -1.00 7.06
CA ASP A 21 9.23 -0.90 6.71
C ASP A 21 8.97 0.22 5.74
N VAL A 22 8.07 -0.03 4.79
CA VAL A 22 7.63 0.95 3.80
C VAL A 22 6.16 1.21 3.99
N TYR A 23 5.80 2.48 4.04
CA TYR A 23 4.41 2.91 4.16
C TYR A 23 4.05 3.80 2.99
N LEU A 24 2.87 3.56 2.42
CA LEU A 24 2.29 4.46 1.44
C LEU A 24 0.94 4.89 1.97
N THR A 25 0.68 6.19 1.98
CA THR A 25 -0.62 6.72 2.35
C THR A 25 -1.00 7.82 1.37
N GLY A 26 -2.29 7.94 1.10
CA GLY A 26 -2.77 8.98 0.24
C GLY A 26 -4.13 8.68 -0.34
N GLN A 27 -4.37 9.22 -1.52
CA GLN A 27 -5.70 9.18 -2.10
C GLN A 27 -5.67 8.83 -3.58
N LEU A 28 -6.68 8.09 -3.99
CA LEU A 28 -6.99 7.84 -5.38
C LEU A 28 -8.15 8.78 -5.69
N VAL A 29 -7.98 9.68 -6.63
CA VAL A 29 -8.94 10.74 -6.90
C VAL A 29 -9.56 10.53 -8.27
N CYS A 30 -10.83 10.12 -8.27
CA CYS A 30 -11.58 9.89 -9.50
C CYS A 30 -12.08 11.22 -10.05
N ARG A 31 -12.08 11.32 -11.38
CA ARG A 31 -12.51 12.53 -12.07
C ARG A 31 -14.02 12.54 -12.28
N ASN A 32 -14.64 11.38 -12.31
CA ASN A 32 -16.07 11.24 -12.59
C ASN A 32 -16.56 9.86 -12.13
N ASN A 33 -17.86 9.64 -12.25
CA ASN A 33 -18.46 8.38 -11.82
C ASN A 33 -18.03 7.17 -12.66
N ASN A 34 -17.59 7.37 -13.89
CA ASN A 34 -17.07 6.26 -14.68
C ASN A 34 -15.79 5.71 -14.07
N GLN A 35 -14.92 6.59 -13.57
CA GLN A 35 -13.71 6.14 -12.88
C GLN A 35 -14.04 5.47 -11.54
N VAL A 36 -15.04 5.95 -10.82
CA VAL A 36 -15.50 5.29 -9.60
C VAL A 36 -15.97 3.88 -9.91
N ALA A 37 -16.72 3.69 -10.98
CA ALA A 37 -17.21 2.37 -11.39
C ALA A 37 -16.06 1.41 -11.69
N VAL A 38 -14.99 1.90 -12.31
CA VAL A 38 -13.79 1.11 -12.58
C VAL A 38 -13.15 0.65 -11.28
N VAL A 39 -13.02 1.56 -10.30
CA VAL A 39 -12.47 1.20 -8.99
C VAL A 39 -13.33 0.11 -8.35
N VAL A 40 -14.64 0.31 -8.28
CA VAL A 40 -15.54 -0.65 -7.64
C VAL A 40 -15.45 -2.02 -8.32
N GLN A 41 -15.36 -2.04 -9.64
CA GLN A 41 -15.33 -3.29 -10.39
C GLN A 41 -14.09 -4.13 -10.10
N HIS A 42 -12.94 -3.49 -9.90
CA HIS A 42 -11.66 -4.21 -9.83
C HIS A 42 -11.05 -4.25 -8.42
N LEU A 43 -11.64 -3.55 -7.46
CA LEU A 43 -11.02 -3.37 -6.15
C LEU A 43 -10.85 -4.67 -5.37
N ASP A 44 -11.90 -5.49 -5.29
CA ASP A 44 -11.84 -6.68 -4.43
C ASP A 44 -10.72 -7.62 -4.84
N ARG A 45 -10.58 -7.85 -6.14
CA ARG A 45 -9.53 -8.73 -6.61
C ARG A 45 -8.15 -8.13 -6.35
N HIS A 46 -8.00 -6.85 -6.58
CA HIS A 46 -6.73 -6.16 -6.34
C HIS A 46 -6.33 -6.26 -4.86
N VAL A 47 -7.27 -6.04 -3.96
CA VAL A 47 -7.01 -6.14 -2.51
C VAL A 47 -6.62 -7.56 -2.13
N THR A 48 -7.36 -8.55 -2.62
CA THR A 48 -7.09 -9.96 -2.33
C THR A 48 -5.69 -10.36 -2.79
N LEU A 49 -5.32 -10.01 -4.02
CA LEU A 49 -4.02 -10.35 -4.57
C LEU A 49 -2.89 -9.64 -3.80
N THR A 50 -3.10 -8.39 -3.44
CA THR A 50 -2.10 -7.63 -2.70
C THR A 50 -1.87 -8.20 -1.30
N ARG A 51 -2.94 -8.52 -0.60
CA ARG A 51 -2.82 -9.06 0.76
C ARG A 51 -2.19 -10.43 0.79
N ALA A 52 -2.17 -11.15 -0.33
CA ALA A 52 -1.52 -12.44 -0.44
C ALA A 52 -0.03 -12.33 -0.76
N GLU A 53 0.47 -11.15 -1.07
CA GLU A 53 1.87 -10.97 -1.41
C GLU A 53 2.77 -11.15 -0.19
N PRO A 54 3.91 -11.83 -0.34
CA PRO A 54 4.89 -11.90 0.75
C PRO A 54 5.36 -10.49 1.10
N GLY A 55 5.42 -10.19 2.37
CA GLY A 55 5.85 -8.87 2.83
C GLY A 55 4.76 -7.82 2.90
N CYS A 56 3.55 -8.11 2.44
CA CYS A 56 2.43 -7.20 2.66
C CYS A 56 1.95 -7.33 4.11
N VAL A 57 2.15 -6.30 4.90
CA VAL A 57 1.72 -6.28 6.29
C VAL A 57 0.25 -5.85 6.37
N SER A 58 -0.11 -4.81 5.64
CA SER A 58 -1.51 -4.38 5.53
C SER A 58 -1.72 -3.59 4.24
N PHE A 59 -2.96 -3.62 3.75
CA PHE A 59 -3.32 -2.93 2.53
C PHE A 59 -4.81 -2.63 2.56
N GLY A 60 -5.18 -1.39 2.28
CA GLY A 60 -6.58 -1.00 2.21
C GLY A 60 -6.81 0.15 1.25
N VAL A 61 -7.95 0.09 0.55
CA VAL A 61 -8.46 1.16 -0.28
C VAL A 61 -9.92 1.31 0.12
N THR A 62 -10.25 2.44 0.72
CA THR A 62 -11.55 2.62 1.37
C THR A 62 -12.24 3.90 0.92
N PRO A 63 -13.58 3.92 0.90
CA PRO A 63 -14.32 5.13 0.57
C PRO A 63 -14.04 6.24 1.59
N THR A 64 -14.22 7.47 1.17
CA THR A 64 -14.15 8.64 2.05
C THR A 64 -15.49 9.35 2.04
N GLY A 65 -15.58 10.50 2.71
CA GLY A 65 -16.78 11.33 2.64
C GLY A 65 -17.02 11.95 1.27
N ASP A 66 -16.00 11.97 0.41
CA ASP A 66 -16.14 12.44 -0.97
C ASP A 66 -16.31 11.22 -1.86
N PRO A 67 -17.43 11.10 -2.61
CA PRO A 67 -17.69 9.92 -3.42
C PRO A 67 -16.69 9.69 -4.56
N LEU A 68 -15.87 10.67 -4.90
CA LEU A 68 -14.85 10.54 -5.94
C LEU A 68 -13.48 10.20 -5.37
N VAL A 69 -13.32 10.16 -4.06
CA VAL A 69 -12.02 10.00 -3.41
C VAL A 69 -11.97 8.74 -2.57
N TRP A 70 -10.92 7.94 -2.78
CA TRP A 70 -10.64 6.73 -2.02
C TRP A 70 -9.37 6.92 -1.21
N GLN A 71 -9.40 6.50 0.04
CA GLN A 71 -8.21 6.50 0.90
C GLN A 71 -7.41 5.24 0.65
N VAL A 72 -6.10 5.38 0.46
CA VAL A 72 -5.18 4.25 0.23
C VAL A 72 -4.16 4.23 1.33
N ASP A 73 -4.01 3.08 1.99
CA ASP A 73 -3.01 2.86 3.01
C ASP A 73 -2.35 1.52 2.79
N GLU A 74 -1.02 1.52 2.68
CA GLU A 74 -0.24 0.31 2.41
C GLU A 74 0.94 0.23 3.37
N HIS A 75 1.23 -0.98 3.83
CA HIS A 75 2.38 -1.23 4.68
C HIS A 75 3.07 -2.51 4.21
N PHE A 76 4.34 -2.39 3.84
CA PHE A 76 5.17 -3.52 3.42
C PHE A 76 6.36 -3.65 4.35
N SER A 77 6.86 -4.87 4.52
CA SER A 77 7.91 -5.17 5.49
C SER A 77 9.28 -4.65 5.10
N ASP A 78 9.50 -4.39 3.80
CA ASP A 78 10.78 -3.87 3.30
C ASP A 78 10.64 -3.30 1.89
N PRO A 79 11.64 -2.56 1.41
CA PRO A 79 11.60 -1.97 0.07
C PRO A 79 11.47 -2.98 -1.06
N ASP A 80 12.07 -4.17 -0.93
CA ASP A 80 11.98 -5.16 -1.97
C ASP A 80 10.56 -5.68 -2.13
N ALA A 81 9.86 -5.93 -1.01
CA ALA A 81 8.47 -6.36 -1.04
C ALA A 81 7.59 -5.27 -1.70
N PHE A 82 7.85 -4.01 -1.38
CA PHE A 82 7.12 -2.91 -1.98
C PHE A 82 7.37 -2.82 -3.49
N ARG A 83 8.62 -2.98 -3.93
CA ARG A 83 8.94 -2.94 -5.35
C ARG A 83 8.32 -4.09 -6.12
N LEU A 84 8.30 -5.28 -5.55
CA LEU A 84 7.64 -6.43 -6.17
C LEU A 84 6.14 -6.18 -6.32
N HIS A 85 5.53 -5.55 -5.31
CA HIS A 85 4.13 -5.15 -5.40
C HIS A 85 3.92 -4.16 -6.56
N GLN A 86 4.75 -3.14 -6.66
CA GLN A 86 4.63 -2.14 -7.72
C GLN A 86 4.77 -2.79 -9.10
N ASP A 87 5.72 -3.71 -9.24
CA ASP A 87 5.92 -4.41 -10.51
C ASP A 87 4.71 -5.27 -10.89
N ARG A 88 4.16 -6.00 -9.93
CA ARG A 88 2.97 -6.81 -10.21
C ARG A 88 1.79 -5.93 -10.60
N VAL A 89 1.58 -4.84 -9.87
CA VAL A 89 0.46 -3.94 -10.12
C VAL A 89 0.54 -3.33 -11.52
N ALA A 90 1.75 -2.95 -11.95
CA ALA A 90 1.92 -2.34 -13.27
C ALA A 90 1.43 -3.26 -14.40
N GLY A 91 1.56 -4.57 -14.24
CA GLY A 91 1.11 -5.54 -15.22
C GLY A 91 -0.29 -6.12 -14.96
N SER A 92 -0.97 -5.67 -13.91
CA SER A 92 -2.25 -6.24 -13.50
C SER A 92 -3.43 -5.59 -14.20
N ILE A 93 -4.59 -6.23 -14.09
CA ILE A 93 -5.84 -5.65 -14.59
C ILE A 93 -6.11 -4.34 -13.86
N TRP A 94 -5.94 -4.32 -12.54
CA TRP A 94 -6.12 -3.10 -11.74
C TRP A 94 -5.22 -1.97 -12.26
N GLY A 95 -3.94 -2.26 -12.46
CA GLY A 95 -3.00 -1.24 -12.92
C GLY A 95 -3.40 -0.65 -14.25
N ARG A 96 -3.83 -1.50 -15.19
CA ARG A 96 -4.25 -1.02 -16.50
C ARG A 96 -5.58 -0.29 -16.44
N ALA A 97 -6.55 -0.84 -15.71
CA ALA A 97 -7.89 -0.25 -15.65
C ALA A 97 -7.90 1.10 -14.94
N THR A 98 -7.02 1.28 -13.95
CA THR A 98 -6.98 2.51 -13.15
C THR A 98 -5.86 3.47 -13.55
N ALA A 99 -5.17 3.21 -14.65
CA ALA A 99 -4.00 4.01 -15.06
C ALA A 99 -4.31 5.50 -15.22
N GLY A 100 -5.51 5.85 -15.64
CA GLY A 100 -5.89 7.25 -15.83
C GLY A 100 -6.42 7.94 -14.58
N ILE A 101 -6.46 7.25 -13.44
CA ILE A 101 -7.00 7.83 -12.21
C ILE A 101 -5.87 8.46 -11.41
N GLU A 102 -6.07 9.67 -10.94
CA GLU A 102 -5.05 10.44 -10.23
C GLU A 102 -4.71 9.81 -8.88
N ARG A 103 -3.41 9.75 -8.56
CA ARG A 103 -2.90 9.29 -7.27
C ARG A 103 -2.16 10.42 -6.58
N ARG A 104 -2.49 10.63 -5.31
CA ARG A 104 -1.83 11.63 -4.46
C ARG A 104 -1.26 10.90 -3.27
N TYR A 105 -0.06 10.35 -3.45
CA TYR A 105 0.55 9.45 -2.48
C TYR A 105 1.78 10.05 -1.84
N THR A 106 2.02 9.67 -0.59
CA THR A 106 3.26 9.90 0.12
C THR A 106 3.83 8.55 0.50
N ILE A 107 5.10 8.33 0.23
CA ILE A 107 5.78 7.07 0.51
C ILE A 107 6.92 7.34 1.47
N VAL A 108 7.00 6.55 2.53
CA VAL A 108 8.03 6.65 3.55
C VAL A 108 8.74 5.30 3.65
N GLY A 109 10.06 5.33 3.74
CA GLY A 109 10.84 4.10 3.91
C GLY A 109 11.60 3.62 2.67
N LEU A 110 11.51 4.36 1.60
CA LEU A 110 12.29 4.03 0.41
C LEU A 110 13.62 4.76 0.39
#